data_b7eed1040f8a477a2dc9aa712421f84b
#
_entry.id   b7eed1040f8a477a2dc9aa712421f84b
#
_cell.length_a   1.000
_cell.length_b   1.000
_cell.length_c   1.000
_cell.angle_alpha   90.00
_cell.angle_beta   90.00
_cell.angle_gamma   90.00
#
_symmetry.space_group_name_H-M   'P 1'
#
loop_
_entity.id
_entity.type
_entity.pdbx_description
1 polymer ?
#
loop_
_entity_poly.entity_id
_entity_poly.type
_entity_poly.pdbx_seq_one_letter_code
_entity_poly.pdbx_strand_id
1 'polypeptide(L)'
;MTILTADSFNGFIGSRDFLLLIFKNNCPLCKVMMAVIEKCLPAFPDLVVAGVNSEENPIILTDLDVSKVPTVLIYKNGVPSARRSGVMRPAELSALISKSQAQG
;
A
#
# COMPACT_ATOMS: atom_id res chain seq x y z
N MET A 1 -9.00 -0.29 -6.90
CA MET A 1 -8.41 -0.19 -5.53
C MET A 1 -9.53 -0.09 -4.51
N THR A 2 -9.43 -0.91 -3.46
CA THR A 2 -10.39 -0.86 -2.35
C THR A 2 -9.98 0.25 -1.39
N ILE A 3 -10.87 1.19 -1.13
CA ILE A 3 -10.60 2.28 -0.18
C ILE A 3 -11.05 1.84 1.20
N LEU A 4 -10.12 1.88 2.14
CA LEU A 4 -10.35 1.48 3.53
C LEU A 4 -10.46 2.71 4.42
N THR A 5 -11.16 2.52 5.54
CA THR A 5 -11.22 3.52 6.62
C THR A 5 -10.61 2.90 7.87
N ALA A 6 -10.42 3.73 8.91
CA ALA A 6 -9.94 3.23 10.20
C ALA A 6 -10.87 2.12 10.72
N ASP A 7 -12.18 2.24 10.49
CA ASP A 7 -13.17 1.27 10.96
C ASP A 7 -13.12 -0.05 10.19
N SER A 8 -12.85 0.00 8.87
CA SER A 8 -12.85 -1.20 8.03
C SER A 8 -11.49 -1.88 7.94
N PHE A 9 -10.43 -1.23 8.42
CA PHE A 9 -9.05 -1.64 8.18
C PHE A 9 -8.76 -3.03 8.77
N ASN A 10 -9.02 -3.22 10.05
CA ASN A 10 -8.71 -4.48 10.73
C ASN A 10 -9.49 -5.66 10.16
N GLY A 11 -10.76 -5.43 9.82
CA GLY A 11 -11.58 -6.47 9.20
C GLY A 11 -11.11 -6.86 7.82
N PHE A 12 -10.56 -5.90 7.07
CA PHE A 12 -10.02 -6.16 5.74
C PHE A 12 -8.72 -6.95 5.82
N ILE A 13 -7.82 -6.59 6.73
CA ILE A 13 -6.50 -7.22 6.83
C ILE A 13 -6.62 -8.73 6.97
N GLY A 14 -7.29 -9.22 8.01
CA GLY A 14 -7.41 -10.65 8.27
C GLY A 14 -6.07 -11.36 8.08
N SER A 15 -6.05 -12.35 7.19
CA SER A 15 -4.85 -13.05 6.77
C SER A 15 -4.52 -12.81 5.30
N ARG A 16 -4.88 -11.63 4.77
CA ARG A 16 -4.75 -11.32 3.35
C ARG A 16 -3.34 -10.93 2.96
N ASP A 17 -3.04 -11.18 1.69
CA ASP A 17 -1.88 -10.64 0.99
C ASP A 17 -2.39 -9.47 0.16
N PHE A 18 -1.84 -8.27 0.36
CA PHE A 18 -2.26 -7.10 -0.40
C PHE A 18 -1.22 -5.99 -0.34
N LEU A 19 -1.36 -5.04 -1.26
CA LEU A 19 -0.57 -3.81 -1.26
C LEU A 19 -1.46 -2.70 -0.71
N LEU A 20 -0.95 -1.96 0.27
CA LEU A 20 -1.64 -0.82 0.84
C LEU A 20 -0.93 0.47 0.44
N LEU A 21 -1.69 1.41 -0.14
CA LEU A 21 -1.21 2.75 -0.41
C LEU A 21 -1.81 3.71 0.61
N ILE A 22 -0.96 4.42 1.34
CA ILE A 22 -1.39 5.50 2.21
C ILE A 22 -1.20 6.79 1.44
N PHE A 23 -2.29 7.52 1.24
CA PHE A 23 -2.32 8.74 0.43
C PHE A 23 -3.06 9.86 1.16
N LYS A 24 -3.07 11.03 0.56
CA LYS A 24 -3.83 12.18 1.08
C LYS A 24 -4.45 12.96 -0.08
N ASN A 25 -5.34 13.89 0.24
CA ASN A 25 -5.95 14.76 -0.77
C ASN A 25 -4.90 15.71 -1.37
N ASN A 26 -5.12 16.11 -2.63
CA ASN A 26 -4.29 17.09 -3.30
C ASN A 26 -2.78 16.79 -3.22
N CYS A 27 -2.44 15.53 -3.45
CA CYS A 27 -1.07 15.03 -3.33
C CYS A 27 -0.56 14.60 -4.71
N PRO A 28 0.24 15.44 -5.38
CA PRO A 28 0.79 15.08 -6.69
C PRO A 28 1.63 13.80 -6.67
N LEU A 29 2.44 13.62 -5.63
CA LEU A 29 3.28 12.43 -5.51
C LEU A 29 2.45 11.16 -5.29
N CYS A 30 1.31 11.27 -4.60
CA CYS A 30 0.39 10.14 -4.45
C CYS A 30 -0.18 9.72 -5.80
N LYS A 31 -0.51 10.68 -6.66
CA LYS A 31 -0.99 10.38 -8.01
C LYS A 31 0.07 9.68 -8.84
N VAL A 32 1.32 10.12 -8.72
CA VAL A 32 2.45 9.46 -9.39
C VAL A 32 2.58 8.03 -8.91
N MET A 33 2.50 7.82 -7.59
CA MET A 33 2.63 6.48 -7.03
C MET A 33 1.47 5.56 -7.44
N MET A 34 0.26 6.10 -7.52
CA MET A 34 -0.89 5.34 -8.03
C MET A 34 -0.67 4.87 -9.46
N ALA A 35 -0.12 5.73 -10.32
CA ALA A 35 0.20 5.37 -11.69
C ALA A 35 1.29 4.29 -11.76
N VAL A 36 2.27 4.36 -10.88
CA VAL A 36 3.32 3.34 -10.78
C VAL A 36 2.72 1.99 -10.38
N ILE A 37 1.83 1.99 -9.40
CA ILE A 37 1.15 0.76 -8.96
C ILE A 37 0.36 0.15 -10.14
N GLU A 38 -0.43 0.95 -10.83
CA GLU A 38 -1.21 0.48 -11.97
C GLU A 38 -0.33 -0.13 -13.06
N LYS A 39 0.84 0.43 -13.26
CA LYS A 39 1.79 -0.06 -14.26
C LYS A 39 2.34 -1.44 -13.90
N CYS A 40 2.45 -1.73 -12.62
CA CYS A 40 2.98 -3.01 -12.14
C CYS A 40 1.92 -4.12 -12.10
N LEU A 41 0.64 -3.78 -11.99
CA LEU A 41 -0.43 -4.76 -11.77
C LEU A 41 -0.50 -5.89 -12.81
N PRO A 42 -0.27 -5.65 -14.11
CA PRO A 42 -0.32 -6.76 -15.07
C PRO A 42 0.65 -7.91 -14.77
N ALA A 43 1.76 -7.63 -14.09
CA ALA A 43 2.73 -8.64 -13.70
C ALA A 43 2.31 -9.41 -12.44
N PHE A 44 1.31 -8.91 -11.71
CA PHE A 44 0.84 -9.49 -10.45
C PHE A 44 -0.69 -9.56 -10.44
N PRO A 45 -1.27 -10.41 -11.30
CA PRO A 45 -2.72 -10.39 -11.53
C PRO A 45 -3.58 -10.73 -10.30
N ASP A 46 -3.00 -11.44 -9.32
CA ASP A 46 -3.72 -11.82 -8.11
C ASP A 46 -3.51 -10.83 -6.96
N LEU A 47 -2.73 -9.79 -7.20
CA LEU A 47 -2.44 -8.80 -6.16
C LEU A 47 -3.65 -7.91 -5.91
N VAL A 48 -4.10 -7.89 -4.66
CA VAL A 48 -5.15 -6.97 -4.21
C VAL A 48 -4.51 -5.65 -3.81
N VAL A 49 -5.10 -4.54 -4.23
CA VAL A 49 -4.61 -3.20 -3.89
C VAL A 49 -5.67 -2.48 -3.07
N ALA A 50 -5.26 -1.97 -1.93
CA ALA A 50 -6.11 -1.17 -1.05
C ALA A 50 -5.47 0.19 -0.82
N GLY A 51 -6.29 1.17 -0.46
CA GLY A 51 -5.83 2.51 -0.16
C GLY A 51 -6.50 3.06 1.07
N VAL A 52 -5.78 3.92 1.79
CA VAL A 52 -6.31 4.65 2.96
C VAL A 52 -5.94 6.12 2.81
N ASN A 53 -6.95 6.99 2.96
CA ASN A 53 -6.73 8.43 2.97
C ASN A 53 -6.33 8.84 4.40
N SER A 54 -5.09 9.29 4.55
CA SER A 54 -4.52 9.62 5.86
C SER A 54 -5.16 10.86 6.50
N GLU A 55 -5.67 11.78 5.70
CA GLU A 55 -6.33 12.98 6.22
C GLU A 55 -7.68 12.65 6.84
N GLU A 56 -8.38 11.67 6.28
CA GLU A 56 -9.68 11.22 6.81
C GLU A 56 -9.52 10.16 7.91
N ASN A 57 -8.35 9.52 7.99
CA ASN A 57 -8.09 8.44 8.93
C ASN A 57 -6.72 8.60 9.59
N PRO A 58 -6.49 9.71 10.33
CA PRO A 58 -5.16 9.99 10.86
C PRO A 58 -4.65 8.96 11.87
N ILE A 59 -5.54 8.21 12.53
CA ILE A 59 -5.13 7.15 13.45
C ILE A 59 -4.31 6.05 12.75
N ILE A 60 -4.54 5.84 11.46
CA ILE A 60 -3.80 4.83 10.69
C ILE A 60 -2.30 5.19 10.63
N LEU A 61 -1.98 6.47 10.53
CA LEU A 61 -0.58 6.90 10.53
C LEU A 61 0.12 6.52 11.84
N THR A 62 -0.56 6.71 12.95
CA THR A 62 -0.03 6.35 14.26
C THR A 62 0.08 4.84 14.42
N ASP A 63 -0.97 4.11 14.06
CA ASP A 63 -1.02 2.66 14.21
C ASP A 63 0.05 1.95 13.36
N LEU A 64 0.34 2.48 12.18
CA LEU A 64 1.32 1.89 11.27
C LEU A 64 2.70 2.55 11.37
N ASP A 65 2.86 3.54 12.23
CA ASP A 65 4.10 4.30 12.38
C ASP A 65 4.56 4.88 11.05
N VAL A 66 3.63 5.54 10.35
CA VAL A 66 3.89 6.18 9.06
C VAL A 66 3.93 7.69 9.25
N SER A 67 5.03 8.32 8.83
CA SER A 67 5.21 9.76 8.96
C SER A 67 5.21 10.50 7.63
N LYS A 68 5.29 9.78 6.51
CA LYS A 68 5.34 10.38 5.17
C LYS A 68 4.29 9.76 4.26
N VAL A 69 3.76 10.58 3.35
CA VAL A 69 2.77 10.15 2.36
C VAL A 69 3.29 10.60 0.99
N PRO A 70 3.26 9.77 -0.07
CA PRO A 70 2.71 8.42 -0.09
C PRO A 70 3.63 7.39 0.59
N THR A 71 3.02 6.37 1.16
CA THR A 71 3.75 5.20 1.67
C THR A 71 3.04 3.95 1.15
N VAL A 72 3.83 3.01 0.67
CA VAL A 72 3.34 1.69 0.25
C VAL A 72 3.77 0.67 1.28
N LEU A 73 2.81 -0.15 1.73
CA LEU A 73 3.09 -1.32 2.56
C LEU A 73 2.63 -2.55 1.81
N ILE A 74 3.39 -3.63 1.94
CA ILE A 74 2.98 -4.91 1.38
C ILE A 74 2.71 -5.85 2.53
N TYR A 75 1.48 -6.36 2.56
CA TYR A 75 1.03 -7.29 3.59
C TYR A 75 1.10 -8.72 3.08
N LYS A 76 1.57 -9.61 3.92
CA LYS A 76 1.55 -11.04 3.69
C LYS A 76 0.96 -11.74 4.89
N ASN A 77 -0.10 -12.52 4.69
CA ASN A 77 -0.84 -13.18 5.76
C ASN A 77 -1.29 -12.20 6.85
N GLY A 78 -1.71 -11.01 6.45
CA GLY A 78 -2.19 -9.98 7.36
C GLY A 78 -1.12 -9.22 8.14
N VAL A 79 0.15 -9.42 7.79
CA VAL A 79 1.29 -8.78 8.47
C VAL A 79 2.09 -7.97 7.46
N PRO A 80 2.46 -6.72 7.80
CA PRO A 80 3.34 -5.94 6.92
C PRO A 80 4.69 -6.65 6.74
N SER A 81 5.06 -6.94 5.49
CA SER A 81 6.33 -7.59 5.17
C SER A 81 7.34 -6.63 4.55
N ALA A 82 6.87 -5.51 3.99
CA ALA A 82 7.73 -4.50 3.38
C ALA A 82 7.03 -3.15 3.41
N ARG A 83 7.81 -2.07 3.41
CA ARG A 83 7.28 -0.71 3.34
C ARG A 83 8.28 0.22 2.67
N ARG A 84 7.76 1.20 1.94
CA ARG A 84 8.54 2.30 1.35
C ARG A 84 7.74 3.58 1.39
N SER A 85 8.40 4.66 1.82
CA SER A 85 7.84 6.00 1.75
C SER A 85 8.39 6.72 0.52
N GLY A 86 7.58 7.60 -0.06
CA GLY A 86 7.95 8.35 -1.26
C GLY A 86 7.63 7.57 -2.53
N VAL A 87 8.02 8.16 -3.67
CA VAL A 87 7.75 7.59 -4.98
C VAL A 87 8.80 6.56 -5.34
N MET A 88 8.34 5.41 -5.84
CA MET A 88 9.21 4.39 -6.42
C MET A 88 9.00 4.34 -7.92
N ARG A 89 10.06 3.95 -8.65
CA ARG A 89 9.93 3.60 -10.06
C ARG A 89 9.24 2.23 -10.18
N PRO A 90 8.61 1.95 -11.34
CA PRO A 90 7.95 0.65 -11.53
C PRO A 90 8.84 -0.55 -11.25
N ALA A 91 10.11 -0.51 -11.69
CA ALA A 91 11.04 -1.61 -11.46
C ALA A 91 11.32 -1.83 -9.97
N GLU A 92 11.40 -0.75 -9.20
CA GLU A 92 11.62 -0.83 -7.76
C GLU A 92 10.41 -1.45 -7.04
N LEU A 93 9.21 -1.02 -7.42
CA LEU A 93 7.98 -1.57 -6.84
C LEU A 93 7.81 -3.04 -7.22
N SER A 94 8.03 -3.39 -8.48
CA SER A 94 7.94 -4.79 -8.91
C SER A 94 8.91 -5.69 -8.14
N ALA A 95 10.14 -5.22 -7.92
CA ALA A 95 11.12 -5.97 -7.14
C ALA A 95 10.68 -6.15 -5.70
N LEU A 96 10.09 -5.11 -5.10
CA LEU A 96 9.60 -5.16 -3.73
C LEU A 96 8.45 -6.15 -3.58
N ILE A 97 7.51 -6.13 -4.53
CA ILE A 97 6.38 -7.06 -4.54
C ILE A 97 6.88 -8.50 -4.70
N SER A 98 7.76 -8.75 -5.66
CA SER A 98 8.31 -10.08 -5.91
C SER A 98 9.03 -10.63 -4.70
N LYS A 99 9.86 -9.81 -4.06
CA LYS A 99 10.59 -10.21 -2.87
C LYS A 99 9.64 -10.55 -1.72
N SER A 100 8.59 -9.76 -1.56
CA SER A 100 7.60 -9.99 -0.51
C SER A 100 6.84 -11.30 -0.74
N GLN A 101 6.46 -11.60 -2.00
CA GLN A 101 5.77 -12.84 -2.34
C GLN A 101 6.66 -14.07 -2.18
N ALA A 102 7.96 -13.93 -2.35
CA ALA A 102 8.90 -15.03 -2.21
C ALA A 102 9.15 -15.43 -0.76
N GLN A 103 8.79 -14.59 0.18
CA GLN A 103 8.92 -14.85 1.61
C GLN A 103 7.69 -15.66 2.07
N GLY A 104 7.66 -16.88 1.67
CA GLY A 104 6.52 -17.73 1.97
C GLY A 104 6.47 -18.38 3.27
#